data_6710b61e455e3086a107539186bc2bff
#
_entry.id   6710b61e455e3086a107539186bc2bff
#
_cell.length_a   1.000
_cell.length_b   1.000
_cell.length_c   1.000
_cell.angle_alpha   90.00
_cell.angle_beta   90.00
_cell.angle_gamma   90.00
#
_symmetry.space_group_name_H-M   'P 1'
#
loop_
_entity.id
_entity.type
_entity.pdbx_description
1 polymer ?
#
loop_
_entity_poly.entity_id
_entity_poly.type
_entity_poly.pdbx_seq_one_letter_code
_entity_poly.pdbx_strand_id
1 'polypeptide(L)'
;MWFGESEANVRDVFDKARAAAPCVMFFDELDSIAKARGNSAGDAGGAGDRVLNQILTEMDGMNQKKNVFIIGATNRPDQIDTALLRPGRLDQLIYIPLPDEPSRLSILKAALRNSPVAPNVDLGFLSKSTHGFSGADLTEVCQRAAKLAIRESIEADIRRARERKEREEAAGDEVKMEEDEEEEDPVPVITRFASLVPYSSSFH
;
A
#
# COMPACT_ATOMS: atom_id res chain seq x y z
N MET A 1 7.55 4.41 -32.73
CA MET A 1 7.94 3.50 -31.65
C MET A 1 9.21 2.81 -32.09
N TRP A 2 10.33 3.05 -31.43
CA TRP A 2 11.65 2.60 -31.87
C TRP A 2 11.78 1.10 -31.61
N PHE A 3 11.93 0.32 -32.68
CA PHE A 3 12.15 -1.11 -32.60
C PHE A 3 13.49 -1.39 -31.91
N GLY A 4 13.50 -2.27 -30.87
CA GLY A 4 14.72 -2.68 -30.18
C GLY A 4 15.05 -1.92 -28.88
N GLU A 5 14.39 -0.79 -28.61
CA GLU A 5 14.64 -0.01 -27.39
C GLU A 5 14.22 -0.77 -26.11
N SER A 6 13.13 -1.52 -26.17
CA SER A 6 12.64 -2.29 -25.02
C SER A 6 13.58 -3.44 -24.65
N GLU A 7 14.13 -4.15 -25.63
CA GLU A 7 15.13 -5.22 -25.39
C GLU A 7 16.45 -4.65 -24.86
N ALA A 8 16.87 -3.46 -25.35
CA ALA A 8 18.07 -2.78 -24.87
C ALA A 8 17.90 -2.34 -23.42
N ASN A 9 16.73 -1.82 -23.06
CA ASN A 9 16.41 -1.43 -21.68
C ASN A 9 16.43 -2.64 -20.73
N VAL A 10 15.92 -3.79 -21.14
CA VAL A 10 16.00 -5.03 -20.36
C VAL A 10 17.47 -5.38 -20.11
N ARG A 11 18.31 -5.42 -21.13
CA ARG A 11 19.76 -5.74 -20.97
C ARG A 11 20.43 -4.76 -20.00
N ASP A 12 20.18 -3.47 -20.15
CA ASP A 12 20.77 -2.43 -19.28
C ASP A 12 20.41 -2.64 -17.81
N VAL A 13 19.14 -2.99 -17.50
CA VAL A 13 18.70 -3.30 -16.14
C VAL A 13 19.44 -4.52 -15.58
N PHE A 14 19.56 -5.60 -16.35
CA PHE A 14 20.28 -6.79 -15.93
C PHE A 14 21.79 -6.56 -15.80
N ASP A 15 22.40 -5.75 -16.68
CA ASP A 15 23.82 -5.37 -16.56
C ASP A 15 24.08 -4.54 -15.32
N LYS A 16 23.21 -3.60 -14.99
CA LYS A 16 23.26 -2.83 -13.73
C LYS A 16 23.15 -3.74 -12.51
N ALA A 17 22.25 -4.72 -12.53
CA ALA A 17 22.14 -5.70 -11.45
C ALA A 17 23.41 -6.55 -11.30
N ARG A 18 23.99 -7.00 -12.41
CA ARG A 18 25.28 -7.72 -12.40
C ARG A 18 26.42 -6.88 -11.85
N ALA A 19 26.43 -5.59 -12.14
CA ALA A 19 27.45 -4.66 -11.63
C ALA A 19 27.27 -4.36 -10.14
N ALA A 20 26.02 -4.33 -9.66
CA ALA A 20 25.66 -4.03 -8.27
C ALA A 20 25.59 -5.28 -7.37
N ALA A 21 25.96 -6.46 -7.85
CA ALA A 21 25.88 -7.69 -7.05
C ALA A 21 26.76 -7.60 -5.77
N PRO A 22 26.29 -8.08 -4.60
CA PRO A 22 25.01 -8.79 -4.39
C PRO A 22 23.78 -7.86 -4.36
N CYS A 23 22.72 -8.20 -5.10
CA CYS A 23 21.52 -7.37 -5.14
C CYS A 23 20.25 -8.23 -5.35
N VAL A 24 19.10 -7.61 -5.13
CA VAL A 24 17.77 -8.17 -5.41
C VAL A 24 17.13 -7.35 -6.53
N MET A 25 16.72 -8.04 -7.60
CA MET A 25 15.88 -7.48 -8.65
C MET A 25 14.42 -7.79 -8.33
N PHE A 26 13.57 -6.78 -8.34
CA PHE A 26 12.15 -6.96 -8.10
C PHE A 26 11.37 -6.55 -9.35
N PHE A 27 10.55 -7.46 -9.86
CA PHE A 27 9.62 -7.22 -10.97
C PHE A 27 8.20 -7.19 -10.43
N ASP A 28 7.58 -6.03 -10.44
CA ASP A 28 6.17 -5.89 -10.09
C ASP A 28 5.29 -6.06 -11.33
N GLU A 29 4.06 -6.53 -11.14
CA GLU A 29 3.10 -6.77 -12.22
C GLU A 29 3.70 -7.59 -13.37
N LEU A 30 4.39 -8.68 -13.05
CA LEU A 30 5.12 -9.50 -14.02
C LEU A 30 4.23 -9.98 -15.18
N ASP A 31 2.93 -10.14 -14.95
CA ASP A 31 1.93 -10.48 -15.98
C ASP A 31 1.76 -9.40 -17.05
N SER A 32 2.15 -8.14 -16.78
CA SER A 32 2.12 -7.08 -17.79
C SER A 32 3.21 -7.25 -18.86
N ILE A 33 4.34 -7.84 -18.47
CA ILE A 33 5.54 -8.00 -19.32
C ILE A 33 5.61 -9.40 -19.91
N ALA A 34 5.17 -10.40 -19.16
CA ALA A 34 5.44 -11.82 -19.39
C ALA A 34 4.16 -12.65 -19.61
N LYS A 35 3.24 -12.15 -20.43
CA LYS A 35 2.02 -12.88 -20.80
C LYS A 35 2.32 -14.16 -21.57
N ALA A 36 1.56 -15.22 -21.26
CA ALA A 36 1.59 -16.46 -22.00
C ALA A 36 1.31 -16.23 -23.49
N ARG A 37 2.11 -16.87 -24.33
CA ARG A 37 2.03 -16.76 -25.79
C ARG A 37 0.67 -17.23 -26.30
N GLY A 38 0.03 -16.48 -27.17
CA GLY A 38 -1.18 -16.91 -27.87
C GLY A 38 -2.47 -16.17 -27.56
N ASN A 39 -2.49 -15.21 -26.60
CA ASN A 39 -3.72 -14.49 -26.23
C ASN A 39 -3.89 -13.11 -26.90
N SER A 40 -3.02 -12.72 -27.82
CA SER A 40 -3.11 -11.44 -28.53
C SER A 40 -3.36 -11.70 -30.02
N ALA A 41 -4.63 -11.67 -30.42
CA ALA A 41 -5.04 -11.58 -31.83
C ALA A 41 -4.79 -10.14 -32.33
N GLY A 42 -3.53 -9.81 -32.64
CA GLY A 42 -3.15 -8.49 -33.17
C GLY A 42 -1.65 -8.29 -33.17
N ASP A 43 -1.15 -7.49 -34.06
CA ASP A 43 0.26 -7.16 -34.37
C ASP A 43 1.14 -6.69 -33.19
N ALA A 44 0.58 -6.52 -32.00
CA ALA A 44 1.27 -6.17 -30.77
C ALA A 44 1.99 -7.36 -30.07
N GLY A 45 1.66 -8.62 -30.43
CA GLY A 45 2.24 -9.81 -29.82
C GLY A 45 3.75 -9.94 -30.03
N GLY A 46 4.26 -9.53 -31.17
CA GLY A 46 5.67 -9.66 -31.50
C GLY A 46 6.63 -8.81 -30.64
N ALA A 47 6.20 -7.69 -30.10
CA ALA A 47 7.04 -6.85 -29.26
C ALA A 47 7.14 -7.41 -27.82
N GLY A 48 6.02 -7.84 -27.25
CA GLY A 48 5.99 -8.48 -25.92
C GLY A 48 6.79 -9.79 -25.90
N ASP A 49 6.65 -10.63 -26.92
CA ASP A 49 7.39 -11.88 -27.04
C ASP A 49 8.91 -11.67 -27.12
N ARG A 50 9.36 -10.58 -27.76
CA ARG A 50 10.80 -10.25 -27.82
C ARG A 50 11.32 -9.83 -26.44
N VAL A 51 10.59 -8.97 -25.73
CA VAL A 51 10.94 -8.54 -24.36
C VAL A 51 11.00 -9.76 -23.44
N LEU A 52 10.00 -10.63 -23.48
CA LEU A 52 9.98 -11.87 -22.69
C LEU A 52 11.19 -12.77 -23.04
N ASN A 53 11.47 -13.01 -24.32
CA ASN A 53 12.62 -13.80 -24.72
C ASN A 53 13.95 -13.19 -24.27
N GLN A 54 14.06 -11.86 -24.29
CA GLN A 54 15.24 -11.17 -23.76
C GLN A 54 15.37 -11.39 -22.25
N ILE A 55 14.28 -11.24 -21.48
CA ILE A 55 14.28 -11.52 -20.02
C ILE A 55 14.73 -12.96 -19.76
N LEU A 56 14.18 -13.94 -20.47
CA LEU A 56 14.55 -15.36 -20.32
C LEU A 56 16.04 -15.58 -20.59
N THR A 57 16.58 -14.96 -21.64
CA THR A 57 18.01 -15.05 -22.00
C THR A 57 18.90 -14.44 -20.92
N GLU A 58 18.52 -13.27 -20.38
CA GLU A 58 19.27 -12.61 -19.33
C GLU A 58 19.23 -13.38 -18.01
N MET A 59 18.10 -13.99 -17.66
CA MET A 59 17.96 -14.84 -16.47
C MET A 59 18.87 -16.07 -16.57
N ASP A 60 18.88 -16.75 -17.72
CA ASP A 60 19.75 -17.92 -17.94
C ASP A 60 21.24 -17.53 -17.86
N GLY A 61 21.60 -16.33 -18.30
CA GLY A 61 22.95 -15.80 -18.20
C GLY A 61 23.40 -15.43 -16.78
N MET A 62 22.46 -15.24 -15.85
CA MET A 62 22.77 -14.85 -14.47
C MET A 62 23.08 -16.05 -13.55
N ASN A 63 22.59 -17.23 -13.85
CA ASN A 63 22.69 -18.41 -12.99
C ASN A 63 24.10 -18.90 -12.70
N GLN A 64 25.13 -18.40 -13.37
CA GLN A 64 26.44 -19.02 -13.30
C GLN A 64 27.47 -18.33 -12.38
N LYS A 65 27.32 -17.07 -11.95
CA LYS A 65 28.44 -16.40 -11.23
C LYS A 65 28.12 -15.24 -10.29
N LYS A 66 26.87 -14.79 -10.13
CA LYS A 66 26.63 -13.55 -9.35
C LYS A 66 25.48 -13.72 -8.37
N ASN A 67 25.66 -13.22 -7.15
CA ASN A 67 24.64 -13.19 -6.10
C ASN A 67 23.57 -12.13 -6.41
N VAL A 68 22.79 -12.37 -7.46
CA VAL A 68 21.62 -11.58 -7.83
C VAL A 68 20.38 -12.45 -7.64
N PHE A 69 19.48 -12.01 -6.75
CA PHE A 69 18.21 -12.66 -6.52
C PHE A 69 17.14 -11.98 -7.34
N ILE A 70 16.27 -12.76 -7.96
CA ILE A 70 15.14 -12.25 -8.75
C ILE A 70 13.84 -12.59 -8.04
N ILE A 71 13.00 -11.58 -7.83
CA ILE A 71 11.66 -11.73 -7.24
C ILE A 71 10.66 -11.14 -8.23
N GLY A 72 9.67 -11.92 -8.64
CA GLY A 72 8.54 -11.45 -9.45
C GLY A 72 7.25 -11.46 -8.63
N ALA A 73 6.45 -10.41 -8.76
CA ALA A 73 5.11 -10.35 -8.17
C ALA A 73 4.05 -10.29 -9.28
N THR A 74 2.94 -10.99 -9.08
CA THR A 74 1.79 -10.95 -9.96
C THR A 74 0.50 -11.25 -9.22
N ASN A 75 -0.59 -10.63 -9.66
CA ASN A 75 -1.95 -10.96 -9.23
C ASN A 75 -2.61 -12.01 -10.13
N ARG A 76 -1.93 -12.42 -11.23
CA ARG A 76 -2.47 -13.32 -12.26
C ARG A 76 -1.46 -14.43 -12.62
N PRO A 77 -1.22 -15.36 -11.70
CA PRO A 77 -0.22 -16.41 -11.92
C PRO A 77 -0.56 -17.32 -13.13
N ASP A 78 -1.84 -17.43 -13.47
CA ASP A 78 -2.35 -18.16 -14.62
C ASP A 78 -1.96 -17.52 -15.97
N GLN A 79 -1.61 -16.25 -16.00
CA GLN A 79 -1.22 -15.52 -17.21
C GLN A 79 0.29 -15.49 -17.47
N ILE A 80 1.09 -15.95 -16.51
CA ILE A 80 2.55 -15.99 -16.63
C ILE A 80 2.97 -17.09 -17.61
N ASP A 81 3.91 -16.75 -18.51
CA ASP A 81 4.51 -17.75 -19.40
C ASP A 81 5.25 -18.82 -18.58
N THR A 82 4.93 -20.09 -18.83
CA THR A 82 5.49 -21.24 -18.13
C THR A 82 7.02 -21.35 -18.28
N ALA A 83 7.61 -20.72 -19.29
CA ALA A 83 9.06 -20.68 -19.46
C ALA A 83 9.77 -19.92 -18.33
N LEU A 84 9.10 -18.94 -17.70
CA LEU A 84 9.64 -18.24 -16.52
C LEU A 84 9.66 -19.10 -15.27
N LEU A 85 8.75 -20.06 -15.17
CA LEU A 85 8.58 -20.91 -13.98
C LEU A 85 9.49 -22.16 -14.02
N ARG A 86 10.38 -22.27 -15.01
CA ARG A 86 11.30 -23.40 -15.12
C ARG A 86 12.40 -23.32 -14.05
N PRO A 87 12.94 -24.48 -13.62
CA PRO A 87 14.07 -24.54 -12.69
C PRO A 87 15.24 -23.64 -13.13
N GLY A 88 15.82 -22.92 -12.18
CA GLY A 88 16.88 -21.96 -12.42
C GLY A 88 16.43 -20.56 -12.82
N ARG A 89 15.11 -20.28 -12.83
CA ARG A 89 14.48 -18.97 -13.05
C ARG A 89 13.60 -18.62 -11.88
N LEU A 90 12.29 -18.43 -12.04
CA LEU A 90 11.33 -18.20 -10.97
C LEU A 90 10.69 -19.53 -10.54
N ASP A 91 11.49 -20.43 -10.02
CA ASP A 91 11.09 -21.80 -9.65
C ASP A 91 10.43 -21.90 -8.27
N GLN A 92 10.56 -20.88 -7.43
CA GLN A 92 9.95 -20.82 -6.10
C GLN A 92 8.65 -20.01 -6.16
N LEU A 93 7.52 -20.70 -6.09
CA LEU A 93 6.21 -20.07 -6.09
C LEU A 93 5.74 -19.88 -4.65
N ILE A 94 5.54 -18.62 -4.25
CA ILE A 94 5.08 -18.25 -2.91
C ILE A 94 3.70 -17.61 -3.04
N TYR A 95 2.70 -18.28 -2.49
CA TYR A 95 1.35 -17.74 -2.41
C TYR A 95 1.23 -16.83 -1.18
N ILE A 96 0.78 -15.59 -1.36
CA ILE A 96 0.51 -14.63 -0.31
C ILE A 96 -1.00 -14.50 -0.14
N PRO A 97 -1.59 -15.14 0.88
CA PRO A 97 -3.03 -15.06 1.15
C PRO A 97 -3.43 -13.70 1.73
N LEU A 98 -4.75 -13.45 1.81
CA LEU A 98 -5.26 -12.36 2.64
C LEU A 98 -4.84 -12.57 4.10
N PRO A 99 -4.63 -11.48 4.87
CA PRO A 99 -4.15 -11.57 6.24
C PRO A 99 -5.18 -12.27 7.15
N ASP A 100 -4.71 -13.17 7.99
CA ASP A 100 -5.47 -13.77 9.07
C ASP A 100 -5.70 -12.78 10.24
N GLU A 101 -6.48 -13.17 11.26
CA GLU A 101 -6.82 -12.27 12.37
C GLU A 101 -5.58 -11.69 13.08
N PRO A 102 -4.55 -12.47 13.49
CA PRO A 102 -3.35 -11.93 14.12
C PRO A 102 -2.54 -11.04 13.17
N SER A 103 -2.49 -11.37 11.88
CA SER A 103 -1.83 -10.53 10.88
C SER A 103 -2.57 -9.20 10.69
N ARG A 104 -3.91 -9.19 10.65
CA ARG A 104 -4.68 -7.95 10.60
C ARG A 104 -4.44 -7.06 11.81
N LEU A 105 -4.38 -7.65 13.02
CA LEU A 105 -4.03 -6.92 14.23
C LEU A 105 -2.64 -6.28 14.13
N SER A 106 -1.68 -7.01 13.58
CA SER A 106 -0.31 -6.51 13.38
C SER A 106 -0.26 -5.36 12.35
N ILE A 107 -1.03 -5.47 11.26
CA ILE A 107 -1.17 -4.42 10.24
C ILE A 107 -1.79 -3.16 10.85
N LEU A 108 -2.90 -3.29 11.62
CA LEU A 108 -3.53 -2.16 12.29
C LEU A 108 -2.57 -1.45 13.26
N LYS A 109 -1.82 -2.21 14.07
CA LYS A 109 -0.80 -1.66 14.96
C LYS A 109 0.31 -0.93 14.19
N ALA A 110 0.76 -1.48 13.07
CA ALA A 110 1.80 -0.86 12.24
C ALA A 110 1.28 0.44 11.58
N ALA A 111 0.07 0.43 11.03
CA ALA A 111 -0.55 1.59 10.39
C ALA A 111 -0.81 2.74 11.37
N LEU A 112 -1.14 2.43 12.62
CA LEU A 112 -1.45 3.41 13.66
C LEU A 112 -0.24 3.79 14.54
N ARG A 113 0.94 3.26 14.26
CA ARG A 113 2.14 3.44 15.08
C ARG A 113 2.48 4.90 15.40
N ASN A 114 2.27 5.78 14.42
CA ASN A 114 2.60 7.21 14.51
C ASN A 114 1.36 8.09 14.70
N SER A 115 0.20 7.48 15.03
CA SER A 115 -1.05 8.20 15.21
C SER A 115 -1.50 8.10 16.65
N PRO A 116 -1.96 9.19 17.28
CA PRO A 116 -2.53 9.17 18.62
C PRO A 116 -3.88 8.43 18.60
N VAL A 117 -3.96 7.30 19.30
CA VAL A 117 -5.16 6.46 19.39
C VAL A 117 -5.65 6.47 20.83
N ALA A 118 -6.96 6.70 21.02
CA ALA A 118 -7.56 6.71 22.34
C ALA A 118 -7.47 5.32 23.03
N PRO A 119 -7.30 5.28 24.36
CA PRO A 119 -7.15 4.00 25.09
C PRO A 119 -8.36 3.07 25.01
N ASN A 120 -9.54 3.61 24.70
CA ASN A 120 -10.79 2.86 24.56
C ASN A 120 -10.98 2.19 23.20
N VAL A 121 -10.04 2.36 22.25
CA VAL A 121 -10.09 1.73 20.93
C VAL A 121 -9.55 0.31 21.03
N ASP A 122 -10.41 -0.68 20.80
CA ASP A 122 -10.05 -2.09 20.79
C ASP A 122 -9.65 -2.54 19.38
N LEU A 123 -8.34 -2.60 19.12
CA LEU A 123 -7.79 -3.11 17.86
C LEU A 123 -8.02 -4.62 17.67
N GLY A 124 -8.20 -5.38 18.77
CA GLY A 124 -8.55 -6.80 18.71
C GLY A 124 -9.98 -6.98 18.15
N PHE A 125 -10.92 -6.19 18.62
CA PHE A 125 -12.28 -6.17 18.05
C PHE A 125 -12.26 -5.81 16.56
N LEU A 126 -11.48 -4.79 16.19
CA LEU A 126 -11.35 -4.39 14.78
C LEU A 126 -10.77 -5.51 13.91
N SER A 127 -9.75 -6.23 14.40
CA SER A 127 -9.16 -7.34 13.65
C SER A 127 -10.16 -8.48 13.40
N LYS A 128 -11.06 -8.74 14.35
CA LYS A 128 -12.15 -9.71 14.19
C LYS A 128 -13.20 -9.26 13.19
N SER A 129 -13.60 -7.99 13.28
CA SER A 129 -14.66 -7.42 12.44
C SER A 129 -14.25 -7.16 10.98
N THR A 130 -12.96 -7.21 10.67
CA THR A 130 -12.41 -6.95 9.32
C THR A 130 -12.02 -8.21 8.58
N HIS A 131 -12.76 -9.29 8.76
CA HIS A 131 -12.52 -10.53 8.01
C HIS A 131 -12.59 -10.29 6.50
N GLY A 132 -11.61 -10.84 5.75
CA GLY A 132 -11.53 -10.68 4.31
C GLY A 132 -10.92 -9.36 3.81
N PHE A 133 -10.52 -8.45 4.70
CA PHE A 133 -9.85 -7.21 4.33
C PHE A 133 -8.39 -7.47 3.98
N SER A 134 -7.92 -6.80 2.92
CA SER A 134 -6.51 -6.74 2.56
C SER A 134 -5.74 -5.76 3.46
N GLY A 135 -4.41 -5.76 3.36
CA GLY A 135 -3.58 -4.77 4.05
C GLY A 135 -3.89 -3.33 3.62
N ALA A 136 -4.21 -3.13 2.34
CA ALA A 136 -4.60 -1.83 1.80
C ALA A 136 -5.94 -1.34 2.40
N ASP A 137 -6.94 -2.23 2.49
CA ASP A 137 -8.24 -1.89 3.09
C ASP A 137 -8.09 -1.49 4.55
N LEU A 138 -7.28 -2.22 5.32
CA LEU A 138 -7.01 -1.91 6.72
C LEU A 138 -6.29 -0.56 6.88
N THR A 139 -5.35 -0.27 6.01
CA THR A 139 -4.65 1.02 5.99
C THR A 139 -5.61 2.16 5.64
N GLU A 140 -6.49 1.97 4.67
CA GLU A 140 -7.53 2.94 4.31
C GLU A 140 -8.49 3.22 5.48
N VAL A 141 -8.91 2.19 6.22
CA VAL A 141 -9.73 2.36 7.44
C VAL A 141 -9.00 3.24 8.45
N CYS A 142 -7.70 3.00 8.69
CA CYS A 142 -6.90 3.81 9.61
C CYS A 142 -6.78 5.27 9.13
N GLN A 143 -6.54 5.48 7.84
CA GLN A 143 -6.43 6.83 7.25
C GLN A 143 -7.75 7.59 7.34
N ARG A 144 -8.89 6.93 7.10
CA ARG A 144 -10.22 7.54 7.23
C ARG A 144 -10.50 7.92 8.68
N ALA A 145 -10.16 7.05 9.62
CA ALA A 145 -10.31 7.34 11.05
C ALA A 145 -9.49 8.57 11.47
N ALA A 146 -8.24 8.67 11.00
CA ALA A 146 -7.39 9.83 11.25
C ALA A 146 -7.98 11.13 10.65
N LYS A 147 -8.46 11.07 9.40
CA LYS A 147 -9.12 12.23 8.75
C LYS A 147 -10.36 12.68 9.50
N LEU A 148 -11.16 11.75 10.02
CA LEU A 148 -12.35 12.06 10.82
C LEU A 148 -11.97 12.71 12.16
N ALA A 149 -10.95 12.21 12.84
CA ALA A 149 -10.47 12.80 14.09
C ALA A 149 -9.98 14.24 13.91
N ILE A 150 -9.23 14.50 12.82
CA ILE A 150 -8.79 15.85 12.47
C ILE A 150 -10.00 16.77 12.20
N ARG A 151 -10.98 16.27 11.42
CA ARG A 151 -12.18 17.04 11.13
C ARG A 151 -12.98 17.37 12.39
N GLU A 152 -13.18 16.40 13.29
CA GLU A 152 -13.87 16.60 14.56
C GLU A 152 -13.14 17.62 15.45
N SER A 153 -11.80 17.60 15.44
CA SER A 153 -10.98 18.60 16.15
C SER A 153 -11.22 20.00 15.58
N ILE A 154 -11.10 20.17 14.27
CA ILE A 154 -11.33 21.46 13.61
C ILE A 154 -12.75 21.99 13.89
N GLU A 155 -13.77 21.14 13.80
CA GLU A 155 -15.17 21.52 14.07
C GLU A 155 -15.35 21.93 15.55
N ALA A 156 -14.63 21.27 16.48
CA ALA A 156 -14.63 21.64 17.90
C ALA A 156 -13.97 23.00 18.13
N ASP A 157 -12.85 23.28 17.47
CA ASP A 157 -12.12 24.55 17.58
C ASP A 157 -12.94 25.71 17.02
N ILE A 158 -13.57 25.53 15.86
CA ILE A 158 -14.50 26.54 15.30
C ILE A 158 -15.65 26.82 16.26
N ARG A 159 -16.21 25.79 16.91
CA ARG A 159 -17.28 25.96 17.88
C ARG A 159 -16.81 26.74 19.08
N ARG A 160 -15.66 26.41 19.67
CA ARG A 160 -15.06 27.12 20.80
C ARG A 160 -14.80 28.59 20.45
N ALA A 161 -14.24 28.86 19.28
CA ALA A 161 -13.99 30.22 18.81
C ALA A 161 -15.27 31.05 18.67
N ARG A 162 -16.38 30.43 18.18
CA ARG A 162 -17.69 31.10 18.11
C ARG A 162 -18.25 31.40 19.50
N GLU A 163 -18.23 30.39 20.38
CA GLU A 163 -18.70 30.55 21.77
C GLU A 163 -17.92 31.63 22.53
N ARG A 164 -16.57 31.72 22.31
CA ARG A 164 -15.74 32.76 22.86
C ARG A 164 -16.17 34.15 22.34
N LYS A 165 -16.33 34.28 21.05
CA LYS A 165 -16.75 35.55 20.44
C LYS A 165 -18.15 35.99 20.88
N GLU A 166 -19.11 35.07 21.00
CA GLU A 166 -20.43 35.36 21.54
C GLU A 166 -20.41 35.82 23.02
N ARG A 167 -19.50 35.23 23.81
CA ARG A 167 -19.30 35.67 25.22
C ARG A 167 -18.67 37.05 25.29
N GLU A 168 -17.68 37.35 24.46
CA GLU A 168 -17.05 38.67 24.36
C GLU A 168 -18.06 39.75 23.92
N GLU A 169 -18.89 39.45 22.92
CA GLU A 169 -19.95 40.36 22.46
C GLU A 169 -21.06 40.57 23.54
N ALA A 170 -21.38 39.52 24.31
CA ALA A 170 -22.39 39.61 25.39
C ALA A 170 -21.87 40.31 26.67
N ALA A 171 -20.58 40.29 26.91
CA ALA A 171 -19.97 40.89 28.11
C ALA A 171 -19.83 42.42 28.03
N GLY A 172 -20.01 43.02 26.82
CA GLY A 172 -19.86 44.46 26.64
C GLY A 172 -18.45 44.96 27.03
N ASP A 173 -18.05 46.08 26.56
CA ASP A 173 -16.73 46.75 26.52
C ASP A 173 -15.88 46.83 27.82
N GLU A 174 -16.11 46.03 28.85
CA GLU A 174 -15.44 46.11 30.14
C GLU A 174 -14.49 44.96 30.52
N VAL A 175 -14.11 44.13 29.59
CA VAL A 175 -13.09 43.10 29.90
C VAL A 175 -11.73 43.51 29.31
N LYS A 176 -10.89 44.09 30.22
CA LYS A 176 -9.46 44.21 29.96
C LYS A 176 -8.86 42.84 29.66
N MET A 177 -7.91 42.84 28.69
CA MET A 177 -6.97 41.79 28.39
C MET A 177 -6.52 41.04 29.63
N GLU A 178 -7.10 39.86 29.91
CA GLU A 178 -6.43 38.82 30.62
C GLU A 178 -5.56 38.12 29.60
N GLU A 179 -4.26 37.98 29.91
CA GLU A 179 -3.25 37.36 29.10
C GLU A 179 -3.78 35.98 28.67
N ASP A 180 -3.91 35.78 27.35
CA ASP A 180 -4.19 34.48 26.74
C ASP A 180 -3.08 33.52 27.20
N GLU A 181 -3.31 32.72 28.23
CA GLU A 181 -2.57 31.48 28.37
C GLU A 181 -2.88 30.66 27.11
N GLU A 182 -1.87 30.50 26.26
CA GLU A 182 -1.94 29.60 25.10
C GLU A 182 -2.25 28.19 25.61
N GLU A 183 -3.55 27.84 25.72
CA GLU A 183 -3.96 26.46 25.88
C GLU A 183 -3.47 25.74 24.60
N GLU A 184 -2.47 24.88 24.78
CA GLU A 184 -2.01 24.01 23.69
C GLU A 184 -3.23 23.30 23.08
N ASP A 185 -3.46 23.54 21.79
CA ASP A 185 -4.56 22.88 21.07
C ASP A 185 -4.46 21.36 21.22
N PRO A 186 -5.53 20.70 21.70
CA PRO A 186 -5.49 19.27 21.96
C PRO A 186 -5.21 18.50 20.67
N VAL A 187 -4.14 17.71 20.68
CA VAL A 187 -3.78 16.85 19.52
C VAL A 187 -4.99 15.99 19.15
N PRO A 188 -5.44 16.00 17.88
CA PRO A 188 -6.58 15.20 17.46
C PRO A 188 -6.32 13.71 17.67
N VAL A 189 -7.18 13.06 18.47
CA VAL A 189 -7.04 11.65 18.83
C VAL A 189 -8.08 10.81 18.09
N ILE A 190 -7.66 9.68 17.54
CA ILE A 190 -8.56 8.76 16.87
C ILE A 190 -9.42 8.03 17.91
N THR A 191 -10.71 8.34 17.96
CA THR A 191 -11.66 7.79 18.92
C THR A 191 -12.66 6.81 18.32
N ARG A 192 -12.84 6.82 16.99
CA ARG A 192 -13.88 6.07 16.29
C ARG A 192 -13.38 5.34 15.05
N PHE A 193 -13.63 4.03 15.01
CA PHE A 193 -13.47 3.19 13.84
C PHE A 193 -14.80 2.53 13.42
N ALA A 194 -15.78 2.47 14.33
CA ALA A 194 -17.00 1.67 14.14
C ALA A 194 -17.86 2.07 12.91
N SER A 195 -17.82 3.35 12.53
CA SER A 195 -18.55 3.83 11.35
C SER A 195 -17.88 3.57 10.01
N LEU A 196 -16.62 3.10 10.03
CA LEU A 196 -15.79 2.90 8.84
C LEU A 196 -15.71 1.44 8.39
N VAL A 197 -16.09 0.50 9.26
CA VAL A 197 -16.20 -0.90 8.90
C VAL A 197 -17.63 -1.12 8.40
N PRO A 198 -17.85 -1.41 7.10
CA PRO A 198 -19.18 -1.71 6.63
C PRO A 198 -19.71 -2.93 7.38
N TYR A 199 -20.91 -2.79 7.93
CA TYR A 199 -21.60 -3.88 8.61
C TYR A 199 -21.90 -4.94 7.54
N SER A 200 -21.02 -5.92 7.45
CA SER A 200 -21.19 -7.07 6.56
C SER A 200 -22.24 -8.02 7.16
N SER A 201 -23.51 -7.58 7.13
CA SER A 201 -24.65 -8.49 7.21
C SER A 201 -25.06 -8.83 5.79
N SER A 202 -24.45 -9.80 5.16
CA SER A 202 -24.96 -10.56 4.01
C SER A 202 -23.81 -11.15 3.20
N PHE A 203 -23.26 -12.25 3.63
CA PHE A 203 -22.78 -13.28 2.73
C PHE A 203 -23.13 -14.63 3.36
N HIS A 204 -24.29 -15.12 2.88
CA HIS A 204 -24.60 -16.54 2.92
C HIS A 204 -24.03 -17.17 1.66
#